data_ddb4006bf4807cfc6ae23f87ea371517
#
_entry.id   ddb4006bf4807cfc6ae23f87ea371517
#
_cell.length_a   1.000
_cell.length_b   1.000
_cell.length_c   1.000
_cell.angle_alpha   90.00
_cell.angle_beta   90.00
_cell.angle_gamma   90.00
#
_symmetry.space_group_name_H-M   'P 1'
#
loop_
_entity.id
_entity.type
_entity.pdbx_description
1 polymer ?
#
loop_
_entity_poly.entity_id
_entity_poly.type
_entity_poly.pdbx_seq_one_letter_code
_entity_poly.pdbx_strand_id
1 'polypeptide(L)'
;IHAYSGARTAGRVPYAWPGCPEGRGYAECGEKGMIIADIGGGTPKITFVPTCLRRYETLTFDLGAGAAVELPPDAERNCYKITLTGEVDAPPDRAALRRELEGKCFALRLRDETRLRRDVWARAGEDTLRGNFLRILKERLDAAESEGERELIDRAARWGLAALERREEAEEL
;
A
#
# COMPACT_ATOMS: atom_id res chain seq x y z
N ILE A 1 14.00 -7.98 17.78
CA ILE A 1 13.65 -8.81 18.95
C ILE A 1 12.14 -8.82 19.24
N HIS A 2 11.31 -7.95 18.63
CA HIS A 2 9.87 -7.83 18.87
C HIS A 2 9.02 -8.86 18.11
N ALA A 3 9.58 -9.51 17.10
CA ALA A 3 8.93 -10.58 16.37
C ALA A 3 9.56 -11.93 16.72
N TYR A 4 8.79 -13.00 16.57
CA TYR A 4 9.32 -14.35 16.66
C TYR A 4 10.44 -14.56 15.62
N SER A 5 11.59 -15.06 16.08
CA SER A 5 12.78 -15.21 15.23
C SER A 5 12.71 -16.41 14.26
N GLY A 6 11.75 -17.29 14.44
CA GLY A 6 11.87 -18.66 13.94
C GLY A 6 12.91 -19.47 14.73
N ALA A 7 12.85 -20.77 14.64
CA ALA A 7 13.89 -21.66 15.14
C ALA A 7 15.11 -21.55 14.21
N ARG A 8 16.27 -21.24 14.78
CA ARG A 8 17.54 -21.01 14.07
C ARG A 8 18.66 -21.81 14.71
N THR A 9 19.79 -21.93 14.04
CA THR A 9 20.99 -22.59 14.56
C THR A 9 22.22 -21.68 14.38
N ALA A 10 23.08 -21.67 15.39
CA ALA A 10 24.40 -21.09 15.33
C ALA A 10 25.42 -22.23 15.52
N GLY A 11 26.02 -22.71 14.43
CA GLY A 11 26.76 -23.96 14.42
C GLY A 11 25.87 -25.13 14.78
N ARG A 12 26.09 -25.77 15.95
CA ARG A 12 25.28 -26.88 16.46
C ARG A 12 24.27 -26.45 17.53
N VAL A 13 24.21 -25.17 17.86
CA VAL A 13 23.36 -24.66 18.95
C VAL A 13 22.06 -24.11 18.35
N PRO A 14 20.90 -24.72 18.62
CA PRO A 14 19.62 -24.14 18.26
C PRO A 14 19.31 -22.95 19.18
N TYR A 15 18.69 -21.91 18.61
CA TYR A 15 18.25 -20.76 19.36
C TYR A 15 16.98 -20.17 18.77
N ALA A 16 16.21 -19.50 19.60
CA ALA A 16 15.05 -18.70 19.19
C ALA A 16 14.75 -17.66 20.25
N TRP A 17 14.06 -16.60 19.83
CA TRP A 17 13.37 -15.69 20.75
C TRP A 17 11.90 -15.53 20.35
N PRO A 18 10.99 -15.47 21.33
CA PRO A 18 9.55 -15.46 21.05
C PRO A 18 9.05 -14.16 20.46
N GLY A 19 9.79 -13.06 20.63
CA GLY A 19 9.29 -11.72 20.46
C GLY A 19 8.54 -11.24 21.69
N CYS A 20 7.67 -10.27 21.51
CA CYS A 20 6.75 -9.84 22.56
C CYS A 20 5.50 -10.74 22.61
N PRO A 21 4.90 -10.98 23.79
CA PRO A 21 3.72 -11.83 23.93
C PRO A 21 2.45 -11.19 23.38
N GLU A 22 2.41 -9.86 23.29
CA GLU A 22 1.32 -9.03 22.76
C GLU A 22 1.90 -7.85 21.99
N GLY A 23 1.30 -7.46 20.85
CA GLY A 23 1.66 -6.25 20.12
C GLY A 23 1.12 -5.00 20.81
N ARG A 24 1.89 -3.90 20.80
CA ARG A 24 1.52 -2.62 21.41
C ARG A 24 1.19 -1.54 20.38
N GLY A 25 1.32 -1.86 19.10
CA GLY A 25 1.05 -0.91 18.02
C GLY A 25 1.48 -1.43 16.66
N TYR A 26 1.30 -0.59 15.64
CA TYR A 26 1.56 -0.95 14.24
C TYR A 26 3.05 -1.12 13.87
N ALA A 27 3.97 -0.86 14.78
CA ALA A 27 5.37 -1.23 14.65
C ALA A 27 5.65 -2.71 15.05
N GLU A 28 4.66 -3.35 15.68
CA GLU A 28 4.73 -4.72 16.18
C GLU A 28 3.61 -5.58 15.58
N CYS A 29 3.43 -5.51 14.27
CA CYS A 29 2.38 -6.25 13.54
C CYS A 29 2.53 -7.77 13.63
N GLY A 30 1.46 -8.46 13.26
CA GLY A 30 1.39 -9.89 13.12
C GLY A 30 1.19 -10.64 14.42
N GLU A 31 1.33 -11.95 14.32
CA GLU A 31 1.11 -12.87 15.42
C GLU A 31 2.19 -12.72 16.49
N LYS A 32 1.76 -12.74 17.76
CA LYS A 32 2.61 -12.62 18.95
C LYS A 32 2.35 -13.81 19.87
N GLY A 33 3.38 -14.16 20.65
CA GLY A 33 3.24 -15.35 21.48
C GLY A 33 4.48 -15.67 22.30
N MET A 34 4.56 -16.91 22.70
CA MET A 34 5.68 -17.49 23.45
C MET A 34 6.25 -18.68 22.71
N ILE A 35 7.41 -19.17 23.16
CA ILE A 35 7.98 -20.44 22.72
C ILE A 35 7.96 -21.45 23.86
N ILE A 36 7.74 -22.70 23.48
CA ILE A 36 7.95 -23.86 24.35
C ILE A 36 9.14 -24.62 23.75
N ALA A 37 10.18 -24.85 24.57
CA ALA A 37 11.33 -25.64 24.18
C ALA A 37 11.36 -26.94 24.95
N ASP A 38 11.30 -28.07 24.24
CA ASP A 38 11.60 -29.38 24.80
C ASP A 38 13.08 -29.67 24.60
N ILE A 39 13.80 -29.77 25.71
CA ILE A 39 15.27 -29.92 25.73
C ILE A 39 15.72 -31.30 26.21
N GLY A 40 14.80 -32.25 26.37
CA GLY A 40 15.06 -33.65 26.74
C GLY A 40 15.48 -34.51 25.54
N GLY A 41 16.54 -35.33 25.71
CA GLY A 41 16.83 -36.45 24.82
C GLY A 41 17.42 -36.17 23.43
N GLY A 42 18.07 -35.03 23.19
CA GLY A 42 18.75 -34.77 21.90
C GLY A 42 18.64 -33.33 21.39
N THR A 43 18.30 -33.15 20.13
CA THR A 43 18.12 -31.79 19.55
C THR A 43 16.86 -31.15 20.14
N PRO A 44 16.98 -29.93 20.72
CA PRO A 44 15.83 -29.22 21.27
C PRO A 44 14.74 -28.99 20.24
N LYS A 45 13.49 -29.25 20.62
CA LYS A 45 12.32 -28.96 19.82
C LYS A 45 11.71 -27.63 20.27
N ILE A 46 11.71 -26.65 19.39
CA ILE A 46 11.18 -25.30 19.65
C ILE A 46 9.82 -25.18 18.97
N THR A 47 8.79 -24.87 19.74
CA THR A 47 7.41 -24.67 19.24
C THR A 47 6.95 -23.29 19.61
N PHE A 48 6.51 -22.50 18.62
CA PHE A 48 5.87 -21.21 18.85
C PHE A 48 4.40 -21.43 19.20
N VAL A 49 3.94 -20.76 20.24
CA VAL A 49 2.55 -20.79 20.70
C VAL A 49 1.98 -19.38 20.65
N PRO A 50 1.03 -19.10 19.76
CA PRO A 50 0.35 -17.81 19.72
C PRO A 50 -0.42 -17.57 21.01
N THR A 51 -0.24 -16.39 21.61
CA THR A 51 -0.91 -16.01 22.86
C THR A 51 -1.59 -14.66 22.77
N CYS A 52 -1.30 -13.88 21.71
CA CYS A 52 -1.86 -12.54 21.55
C CYS A 52 -3.39 -12.60 21.41
N LEU A 53 -4.07 -11.74 22.16
CA LEU A 53 -5.51 -11.53 22.05
C LEU A 53 -5.88 -10.73 20.82
N ARG A 54 -4.98 -9.81 20.39
CA ARG A 54 -5.16 -8.93 19.24
C ARG A 54 -3.90 -8.85 18.42
N ARG A 55 -4.10 -8.73 17.11
CA ARG A 55 -3.02 -8.44 16.18
C ARG A 55 -3.14 -7.01 15.69
N TYR A 56 -1.99 -6.37 15.50
CA TYR A 56 -1.90 -5.15 14.72
C TYR A 56 -1.51 -5.54 13.30
N GLU A 57 -2.29 -5.05 12.34
CA GLU A 57 -2.09 -5.36 10.91
C GLU A 57 -2.07 -4.08 10.09
N THR A 58 -1.24 -4.06 9.05
CA THR A 58 -1.20 -2.96 8.10
C THR A 58 -1.62 -3.48 6.74
N LEU A 59 -2.66 -2.88 6.16
CA LEU A 59 -3.19 -3.21 4.84
C LEU A 59 -3.03 -1.99 3.94
N THR A 60 -2.74 -2.23 2.67
CA THR A 60 -2.66 -1.18 1.65
C THR A 60 -3.55 -1.57 0.48
N PHE A 61 -4.40 -0.64 0.05
CA PHE A 61 -5.31 -0.83 -1.07
C PHE A 61 -5.03 0.22 -2.13
N ASP A 62 -4.76 -0.22 -3.34
CA ASP A 62 -4.60 0.65 -4.51
C ASP A 62 -5.96 0.88 -5.16
N LEU A 63 -6.57 2.03 -4.84
CA LEU A 63 -7.87 2.41 -5.41
C LEU A 63 -7.78 2.77 -6.89
N GLY A 64 -6.61 3.21 -7.35
CA GLY A 64 -6.36 3.48 -8.77
C GLY A 64 -6.39 2.21 -9.63
N ALA A 65 -6.04 1.07 -9.03
CA ALA A 65 -6.18 -0.26 -9.65
C ALA A 65 -7.55 -0.91 -9.40
N GLY A 66 -8.50 -0.20 -8.79
CA GLY A 66 -9.86 -0.70 -8.52
C GLY A 66 -9.94 -1.68 -7.34
N ALA A 67 -8.98 -1.66 -6.41
CA ALA A 67 -9.03 -2.55 -5.26
C ALA A 67 -10.22 -2.22 -4.34
N ALA A 68 -11.00 -3.24 -3.98
CA ALA A 68 -12.02 -3.13 -2.93
C ALA A 68 -11.35 -3.12 -1.55
N VAL A 69 -11.86 -2.28 -0.64
CA VAL A 69 -11.34 -2.18 0.73
C VAL A 69 -12.08 -3.16 1.61
N GLU A 70 -11.47 -4.32 1.85
CA GLU A 70 -12.08 -5.39 2.64
C GLU A 70 -11.15 -5.80 3.78
N LEU A 71 -11.74 -6.15 4.92
CA LEU A 71 -11.00 -6.72 6.05
C LEU A 71 -10.92 -8.24 5.91
N PRO A 72 -9.81 -8.86 6.37
CA PRO A 72 -9.70 -10.31 6.43
C PRO A 72 -10.80 -10.94 7.30
N PRO A 73 -11.09 -12.24 7.12
CA PRO A 73 -11.88 -13.00 8.07
C PRO A 73 -11.30 -12.87 9.49
N ASP A 74 -12.14 -12.93 10.51
CA ASP A 74 -11.76 -12.82 11.93
C ASP A 74 -11.12 -11.46 12.33
N ALA A 75 -11.44 -10.38 11.57
CA ALA A 75 -10.92 -9.04 11.85
C ALA A 75 -11.39 -8.45 13.18
N GLU A 76 -12.52 -8.91 13.74
CA GLU A 76 -13.23 -8.30 14.87
C GLU A 76 -12.35 -8.04 16.11
N ARG A 77 -11.36 -8.89 16.34
CA ARG A 77 -10.43 -8.78 17.48
C ARG A 77 -9.20 -7.95 17.20
N ASN A 78 -8.93 -7.64 15.94
CA ASN A 78 -7.66 -7.08 15.49
C ASN A 78 -7.74 -5.57 15.25
N CYS A 79 -6.57 -4.93 15.26
CA CYS A 79 -6.40 -3.51 14.97
C CYS A 79 -5.83 -3.35 13.57
N TYR A 80 -6.48 -2.57 12.73
CA TYR A 80 -6.04 -2.35 11.35
C TYR A 80 -5.61 -0.91 11.09
N LYS A 81 -4.45 -0.76 10.46
CA LYS A 81 -4.05 0.46 9.79
C LYS A 81 -4.20 0.24 8.30
N ILE A 82 -5.18 0.91 7.71
CA ILE A 82 -5.45 0.84 6.27
C ILE A 82 -4.89 2.09 5.61
N THR A 83 -4.07 1.90 4.58
CA THR A 83 -3.56 2.96 3.73
C THR A 83 -4.19 2.82 2.34
N LEU A 84 -4.86 3.88 1.91
CA LEU A 84 -5.41 4.00 0.55
C LEU A 84 -4.37 4.66 -0.33
N THR A 85 -4.09 4.09 -1.49
CA THR A 85 -3.11 4.57 -2.46
C THR A 85 -3.69 4.62 -3.87
N GLY A 86 -2.90 5.08 -4.81
CA GLY A 86 -3.24 5.09 -6.24
C GLY A 86 -3.73 6.44 -6.75
N GLU A 87 -3.84 6.54 -8.06
CA GLU A 87 -4.41 7.71 -8.74
C GLU A 87 -5.92 7.49 -8.94
N VAL A 88 -6.72 8.40 -8.39
CA VAL A 88 -8.19 8.35 -8.40
C VAL A 88 -8.79 9.57 -9.08
N ASP A 89 -9.97 9.42 -9.68
CA ASP A 89 -10.66 10.53 -10.35
C ASP A 89 -11.33 11.48 -9.35
N ALA A 90 -11.68 10.98 -8.16
CA ALA A 90 -12.23 11.76 -7.05
C ALA A 90 -11.66 11.25 -5.71
N PRO A 91 -11.53 12.12 -4.69
CA PRO A 91 -11.09 11.70 -3.38
C PRO A 91 -12.02 10.63 -2.80
N PRO A 92 -11.50 9.58 -2.15
CA PRO A 92 -12.33 8.55 -1.53
C PRO A 92 -13.15 9.13 -0.37
N ASP A 93 -14.40 8.70 -0.24
CA ASP A 93 -15.22 9.04 0.93
C ASP A 93 -14.73 8.26 2.17
N ARG A 94 -13.76 8.84 2.86
CA ARG A 94 -13.17 8.27 4.09
C ARG A 94 -14.20 8.10 5.20
N ALA A 95 -15.22 8.96 5.24
CA ALA A 95 -16.26 8.87 6.26
C ALA A 95 -17.19 7.69 5.99
N ALA A 96 -17.55 7.43 4.74
CA ALA A 96 -18.31 6.25 4.35
C ALA A 96 -17.52 4.97 4.61
N LEU A 97 -16.27 4.90 4.17
CA LEU A 97 -15.37 3.76 4.43
C LEU A 97 -15.21 3.49 5.93
N ARG A 98 -15.05 4.54 6.74
CA ARG A 98 -14.96 4.38 8.19
C ARG A 98 -16.24 3.78 8.75
N ARG A 99 -17.42 4.29 8.39
CA ARG A 99 -18.73 3.76 8.84
C ARG A 99 -18.92 2.30 8.43
N GLU A 100 -18.49 1.95 7.21
CA GLU A 100 -18.61 0.58 6.70
C GLU A 100 -17.73 -0.42 7.46
N LEU A 101 -16.52 -0.02 7.84
CA LEU A 101 -15.53 -0.87 8.49
C LEU A 101 -15.62 -0.80 10.02
N GLU A 102 -16.27 0.22 10.58
CA GLU A 102 -16.47 0.38 12.02
C GLU A 102 -17.34 -0.75 12.57
N GLY A 103 -16.89 -1.36 13.65
CA GLY A 103 -17.54 -2.55 14.21
C GLY A 103 -17.13 -3.88 13.60
N LYS A 104 -16.46 -3.88 12.42
CA LYS A 104 -15.88 -5.10 11.81
C LYS A 104 -14.48 -5.41 12.33
N CYS A 105 -13.87 -4.52 13.11
CA CYS A 105 -12.57 -4.71 13.75
C CYS A 105 -12.53 -4.01 15.12
N PHE A 106 -11.54 -4.37 15.95
CA PHE A 106 -11.40 -3.77 17.27
C PHE A 106 -10.99 -2.28 17.20
N ALA A 107 -10.08 -1.94 16.32
CA ALA A 107 -9.67 -0.55 16.08
C ALA A 107 -9.27 -0.35 14.62
N LEU A 108 -9.65 0.80 14.07
CA LEU A 108 -9.37 1.20 12.70
C LEU A 108 -8.62 2.52 12.63
N ARG A 109 -7.49 2.50 11.91
CA ARG A 109 -6.76 3.70 11.49
C ARG A 109 -6.77 3.77 9.96
N LEU A 110 -7.44 4.78 9.41
CA LEU A 110 -7.51 4.99 7.96
C LEU A 110 -6.58 6.13 7.57
N ARG A 111 -5.70 5.89 6.62
CA ARG A 111 -4.79 6.86 6.02
C ARG A 111 -5.05 6.95 4.53
N ASP A 112 -5.18 8.16 4.03
CA ASP A 112 -5.37 8.44 2.62
C ASP A 112 -4.07 9.00 2.05
N GLU A 113 -3.50 8.29 1.11
CA GLU A 113 -2.32 8.64 0.32
C GLU A 113 -2.66 8.59 -1.18
N THR A 114 -3.95 8.62 -1.53
CA THR A 114 -4.37 8.69 -2.92
C THR A 114 -3.98 10.04 -3.53
N ARG A 115 -3.84 10.03 -4.84
CA ARG A 115 -3.59 11.24 -5.63
C ARG A 115 -4.70 11.41 -6.64
N LEU A 116 -5.16 12.63 -6.82
CA LEU A 116 -6.09 12.90 -7.91
C LEU A 116 -5.39 12.70 -9.25
N ARG A 117 -6.06 11.97 -10.14
CA ARG A 117 -5.61 11.81 -11.51
C ARG A 117 -5.62 13.19 -12.17
N ARG A 118 -4.45 13.65 -12.59
CA ARG A 118 -4.37 14.88 -13.35
C ARG A 118 -4.91 14.61 -14.75
N ASP A 119 -5.93 15.36 -15.16
CA ASP A 119 -6.32 15.41 -16.56
C ASP A 119 -5.22 16.14 -17.33
N VAL A 120 -4.30 15.37 -17.87
CA VAL A 120 -3.19 15.93 -18.67
C VAL A 120 -3.70 16.66 -19.91
N TRP A 121 -4.88 16.28 -20.39
CA TRP A 121 -5.48 16.83 -21.62
C TRP A 121 -6.18 18.17 -21.40
N ALA A 122 -6.49 18.56 -20.17
CA ALA A 122 -7.14 19.84 -19.84
C ALA A 122 -6.33 21.05 -20.36
N ARG A 123 -5.01 20.90 -20.48
CA ARG A 123 -4.12 21.95 -20.98
C ARG A 123 -3.89 21.94 -22.50
N ALA A 124 -4.48 21.03 -23.24
CA ALA A 124 -4.31 20.95 -24.69
C ALA A 124 -4.79 22.21 -25.45
N GLY A 125 -5.65 23.03 -24.83
CA GLY A 125 -6.13 24.30 -25.38
C GLY A 125 -5.25 25.52 -25.07
N GLU A 126 -4.19 25.38 -24.28
CA GLU A 126 -3.30 26.50 -23.95
C GLU A 126 -2.39 26.86 -25.15
N ASP A 127 -2.16 28.17 -25.36
CA ASP A 127 -1.19 28.63 -26.36
C ASP A 127 0.24 28.68 -25.78
N THR A 128 0.70 27.49 -25.41
CA THR A 128 2.01 27.24 -24.79
C THR A 128 2.68 26.04 -25.46
N LEU A 129 3.98 25.86 -25.23
CA LEU A 129 4.70 24.67 -25.69
C LEU A 129 4.02 23.37 -25.15
N ARG A 130 3.58 23.38 -23.89
CA ARG A 130 2.84 22.29 -23.26
C ARG A 130 1.49 22.02 -23.93
N GLY A 131 0.73 23.08 -24.17
CA GLY A 131 -0.56 22.97 -24.85
C GLY A 131 -0.41 22.43 -26.27
N ASN A 132 0.57 22.92 -27.04
CA ASN A 132 0.86 22.41 -28.38
C ASN A 132 1.28 20.92 -28.37
N PHE A 133 2.15 20.53 -27.44
CA PHE A 133 2.55 19.14 -27.26
C PHE A 133 1.33 18.23 -26.98
N LEU A 134 0.50 18.61 -26.03
CA LEU A 134 -0.69 17.83 -25.65
C LEU A 134 -1.73 17.79 -26.78
N ARG A 135 -1.92 18.87 -27.52
CA ARG A 135 -2.83 18.92 -28.67
C ARG A 135 -2.44 17.92 -29.76
N ILE A 136 -1.16 17.88 -30.12
CA ILE A 136 -0.64 16.93 -31.11
C ILE A 136 -0.87 15.47 -30.64
N LEU A 137 -0.63 15.18 -29.37
CA LEU A 137 -0.85 13.84 -28.84
C LEU A 137 -2.35 13.50 -28.75
N LYS A 138 -3.21 14.49 -28.46
CA LYS A 138 -4.66 14.28 -28.40
C LYS A 138 -5.24 13.96 -29.79
N GLU A 139 -4.78 14.63 -30.83
CA GLU A 139 -5.16 14.29 -32.21
C GLU A 139 -4.76 12.85 -32.58
N ARG A 140 -3.59 12.40 -32.12
CA ARG A 140 -3.16 10.99 -32.31
C ARG A 140 -4.00 10.02 -31.46
N LEU A 141 -4.35 10.41 -30.23
CA LEU A 141 -5.22 9.58 -29.36
C LEU A 141 -6.60 9.38 -29.98
N ASP A 142 -7.16 10.44 -30.56
CA ASP A 142 -8.47 10.41 -31.21
C ASP A 142 -8.44 9.57 -32.50
N ALA A 143 -7.28 9.47 -33.17
CA ALA A 143 -7.06 8.66 -34.35
C ALA A 143 -6.61 7.21 -34.04
N ALA A 144 -6.33 6.86 -32.78
CA ALA A 144 -5.80 5.56 -32.39
C ALA A 144 -6.85 4.44 -32.59
N GLU A 145 -6.45 3.38 -33.26
CA GLU A 145 -7.32 2.25 -33.63
C GLU A 145 -7.31 1.13 -32.58
N SER A 146 -6.28 1.08 -31.71
CA SER A 146 -6.13 0.05 -30.68
C SER A 146 -6.02 0.62 -29.28
N GLU A 147 -6.45 -0.15 -28.27
CA GLU A 147 -6.32 0.21 -26.84
C GLU A 147 -4.84 0.34 -26.44
N GLY A 148 -3.98 -0.54 -26.93
CA GLY A 148 -2.54 -0.47 -26.64
C GLY A 148 -1.88 0.80 -27.17
N GLU A 149 -2.34 1.32 -28.30
CA GLU A 149 -1.86 2.59 -28.86
C GLU A 149 -2.36 3.77 -28.00
N ARG A 150 -3.61 3.74 -27.56
CA ARG A 150 -4.18 4.76 -26.65
C ARG A 150 -3.44 4.82 -25.33
N GLU A 151 -3.14 3.67 -24.71
CA GLU A 151 -2.36 3.61 -23.49
C GLU A 151 -0.95 4.15 -23.67
N LEU A 152 -0.31 3.85 -24.82
CA LEU A 152 1.02 4.38 -25.13
C LEU A 152 1.02 5.90 -25.26
N ILE A 153 0.02 6.46 -25.95
CA ILE A 153 -0.12 7.91 -26.14
C ILE A 153 -0.42 8.60 -24.78
N ASP A 154 -1.29 8.06 -23.94
CA ASP A 154 -1.57 8.62 -22.61
C ASP A 154 -0.32 8.62 -21.74
N ARG A 155 0.45 7.53 -21.77
CA ARG A 155 1.74 7.45 -21.06
C ARG A 155 2.75 8.45 -21.57
N ALA A 156 2.85 8.62 -22.91
CA ALA A 156 3.74 9.61 -23.52
C ALA A 156 3.35 11.05 -23.12
N ALA A 157 2.05 11.35 -23.05
CA ALA A 157 1.55 12.66 -22.63
C ALA A 157 1.94 12.96 -21.18
N ARG A 158 1.74 12.01 -20.27
CA ARG A 158 2.10 12.15 -18.84
C ARG A 158 3.60 12.37 -18.63
N TRP A 159 4.42 11.56 -19.27
CA TRP A 159 5.88 11.65 -19.14
C TRP A 159 6.45 12.90 -19.80
N GLY A 160 5.95 13.27 -20.98
CA GLY A 160 6.37 14.46 -21.68
C GLY A 160 6.00 15.74 -20.93
N LEU A 161 4.78 15.80 -20.38
CA LEU A 161 4.35 16.91 -19.54
C LEU A 161 5.23 17.05 -18.29
N ALA A 162 5.51 15.95 -17.58
CA ALA A 162 6.39 15.96 -16.42
C ALA A 162 7.83 16.40 -16.75
N ALA A 163 8.34 16.07 -17.94
CA ALA A 163 9.66 16.51 -18.40
C ALA A 163 9.69 18.00 -18.70
N LEU A 164 8.63 18.53 -19.32
CA LEU A 164 8.49 19.97 -19.61
C LEU A 164 8.35 20.81 -18.33
N GLU A 165 7.58 20.33 -17.34
CA GLU A 165 7.42 21.01 -16.04
C GLU A 165 8.76 21.13 -15.28
N ARG A 166 9.57 20.07 -15.27
CA ARG A 166 10.90 20.09 -14.62
C ARG A 166 11.88 21.06 -15.30
N ARG A 167 11.77 21.26 -16.59
CA ARG A 167 12.65 22.16 -17.33
C ARG A 167 12.32 23.63 -17.06
N GLU A 168 11.04 23.94 -16.90
CA GLU A 168 10.62 25.29 -16.56
C GLU A 168 11.03 25.70 -15.14
N GLU A 169 10.89 24.78 -14.16
CA GLU A 169 11.38 25.00 -12.79
C GLU A 169 12.91 25.24 -12.72
N ALA A 170 13.67 24.66 -13.66
CA ALA A 170 15.12 24.84 -13.74
C ALA A 170 15.55 26.14 -14.45
N GLU A 171 14.67 26.75 -15.25
CA GLU A 171 14.94 28.03 -15.94
C GLU A 171 14.53 29.24 -15.08
N GLU A 172 13.74 29.05 -14.01
CA GLU A 172 13.35 30.09 -13.03
C GLU A 172 14.34 30.22 -11.85
N LEU A 173 15.39 29.40 -11.78
CA LEU A 173 16.48 29.43 -10.78
C LEU A 173 17.74 30.06 -11.35
#